data_3597966608055d04dd62d0a461fa06b2
#
_entry.id   3597966608055d04dd62d0a461fa06b2
#
_cell.length_a   1.000
_cell.length_b   1.000
_cell.length_c   1.000
_cell.angle_alpha   90.00
_cell.angle_beta   90.00
_cell.angle_gamma   90.00
#
_symmetry.space_group_name_H-M   'P 1'
#
loop_
_entity.id
_entity.type
_entity.pdbx_description
1 polymer ?
#
loop_
_entity_poly.entity_id
_entity_poly.type
_entity_poly.pdbx_seq_one_letter_code
_entity_poly.pdbx_strand_id
1 'polypeptide(L)'
;LHNNYKLKIDIYVSGAVIEIKDNAAGINKENYERAFQAAMRPKKQTGLSEFGMGMKTAACWFANLWTVKSKALGEDFATEAKFDIEKITKEKNDRLSYKTSKMNKNSHYTIVTLKDLNHNPRGKSVERIKDHLASMYRAFINKNEIEIRYNGSLLRYKNLPVLKAPSYKDLDDEVINPKKRTWLKKFDFNFTINNKRRNVWGYAAIADPGNKNAGFAVFRRN
;
A
#
# COMPACT_ATOMS: atom_id res chain seq x y z
N LEU A 1 -1.12 -15.00 -5.02
CA LEU A 1 0.11 -14.67 -5.75
C LEU A 1 0.81 -15.97 -6.04
N HIS A 2 0.98 -16.33 -7.33
CA HIS A 2 1.79 -17.48 -7.72
C HIS A 2 3.24 -17.22 -7.31
N ASN A 3 3.89 -18.18 -6.69
CA ASN A 3 5.17 -18.07 -5.98
C ASN A 3 6.38 -17.54 -6.79
N ASN A 4 6.23 -17.20 -8.07
CA ASN A 4 7.33 -16.75 -8.93
C ASN A 4 7.11 -15.34 -9.54
N TYR A 5 6.12 -14.59 -9.08
CA TYR A 5 5.79 -13.32 -9.71
C TYR A 5 5.91 -12.17 -8.73
N LYS A 6 6.91 -11.30 -8.93
CA LYS A 6 7.08 -10.09 -8.14
C LYS A 6 5.99 -9.08 -8.49
N LEU A 7 5.26 -8.60 -7.49
CA LEU A 7 4.27 -7.56 -7.67
C LEU A 7 4.97 -6.23 -8.00
N LYS A 8 4.60 -5.62 -9.11
CA LYS A 8 5.08 -4.30 -9.53
C LYS A 8 3.92 -3.33 -9.54
N ILE A 9 4.14 -2.15 -8.97
CA ILE A 9 3.18 -1.05 -8.96
C ILE A 9 3.89 0.20 -9.47
N ASP A 10 3.38 0.75 -10.56
CA ASP A 10 3.85 1.99 -11.14
C ASP A 10 2.82 3.10 -10.88
N ILE A 11 3.26 4.19 -10.28
CA ILE A 11 2.46 5.38 -9.99
C ILE A 11 3.00 6.51 -10.85
N TYR A 12 2.17 7.02 -11.74
CA TYR A 12 2.48 8.16 -12.59
C TYR A 12 1.61 9.35 -12.21
N VAL A 13 2.25 10.48 -11.94
CA VAL A 13 1.58 11.75 -11.64
C VAL A 13 2.05 12.77 -12.66
N SER A 14 1.15 13.24 -13.51
CA SER A 14 1.44 14.22 -14.55
C SER A 14 0.29 15.22 -14.67
N GLY A 15 0.56 16.49 -14.41
CA GLY A 15 -0.46 17.53 -14.40
C GLY A 15 -1.60 17.20 -13.43
N ALA A 16 -2.83 17.15 -13.93
CA ALA A 16 -4.04 16.82 -13.17
C ALA A 16 -4.47 15.35 -13.29
N VAL A 17 -3.52 14.45 -13.58
CA VAL A 17 -3.79 13.01 -13.75
C VAL A 17 -2.87 12.20 -12.84
N ILE A 18 -3.45 11.22 -12.15
CA ILE A 18 -2.71 10.16 -11.45
C ILE A 18 -3.10 8.83 -12.09
N GLU A 19 -2.11 8.06 -12.50
CA GLU A 19 -2.30 6.68 -12.98
C GLU A 19 -1.55 5.71 -12.06
N ILE A 20 -2.24 4.68 -11.61
CA ILE A 20 -1.68 3.61 -10.80
C ILE A 20 -1.89 2.31 -11.57
N LYS A 21 -0.79 1.66 -11.94
CA LYS A 21 -0.77 0.41 -12.69
C LYS A 21 -0.12 -0.69 -11.89
N ASP A 22 -0.73 -1.85 -11.86
CA ASP A 22 -0.13 -3.06 -11.27
C ASP A 22 -0.13 -4.23 -12.26
N ASN A 23 0.71 -5.22 -11.96
CA ASN A 23 0.80 -6.48 -12.67
C ASN A 23 0.18 -7.66 -11.91
N ALA A 24 -0.74 -7.39 -10.96
CA ALA A 24 -1.48 -8.44 -10.26
C ALA A 24 -2.42 -9.20 -11.22
N ALA A 25 -3.06 -10.24 -10.72
CA ALA A 25 -3.90 -11.13 -11.53
C ALA A 25 -5.12 -10.46 -12.19
N GLY A 26 -5.35 -9.18 -11.91
CA GLY A 26 -6.50 -8.43 -12.41
C GLY A 26 -7.80 -8.75 -11.67
N ILE A 27 -8.88 -8.09 -12.07
CA ILE A 27 -10.23 -8.29 -11.54
C ILE A 27 -10.99 -9.13 -12.56
N ASN A 28 -11.36 -10.35 -12.19
CA ASN A 28 -12.15 -11.23 -13.04
C ASN A 28 -13.65 -10.90 -12.96
N LYS A 29 -14.42 -11.36 -13.94
CA LYS A 29 -15.86 -11.09 -14.07
C LYS A 29 -16.66 -11.40 -12.79
N GLU A 30 -16.36 -12.49 -12.12
CA GLU A 30 -17.03 -12.92 -10.88
C GLU A 30 -16.82 -11.94 -9.71
N ASN A 31 -15.76 -11.15 -9.77
CA ASN A 31 -15.39 -10.19 -8.73
C ASN A 31 -15.77 -8.74 -9.06
N TYR A 32 -16.41 -8.44 -10.21
CA TYR A 32 -16.75 -7.06 -10.59
C TYR A 32 -17.71 -6.42 -9.61
N GLU A 33 -18.78 -7.11 -9.26
CA GLU A 33 -19.75 -6.58 -8.29
C GLU A 33 -19.05 -6.21 -6.98
N ARG A 34 -18.28 -7.13 -6.43
CA ARG A 34 -17.50 -6.89 -5.21
C ARG A 34 -16.48 -5.76 -5.36
N ALA A 35 -15.81 -5.66 -6.50
CA ALA A 35 -14.78 -4.65 -6.73
C ALA A 35 -15.37 -3.23 -6.82
N PHE A 36 -16.57 -3.11 -7.38
CA PHE A 36 -17.16 -1.81 -7.71
C PHE A 36 -18.33 -1.41 -6.79
N GLN A 37 -19.02 -2.34 -6.18
CA GLN A 37 -20.03 -2.04 -5.16
C GLN A 37 -19.37 -1.68 -3.82
N ALA A 38 -19.86 -0.62 -3.17
CA ALA A 38 -19.32 -0.19 -1.87
C ALA A 38 -19.59 -1.21 -0.76
N ALA A 39 -18.67 -1.32 0.18
CA ALA A 39 -18.78 -2.15 1.39
C ALA A 39 -18.96 -3.66 1.18
N MET A 40 -18.73 -4.19 -0.02
CA MET A 40 -18.72 -5.64 -0.24
C MET A 40 -17.41 -6.26 0.25
N ARG A 41 -17.51 -7.03 1.32
CA ARG A 41 -16.36 -7.71 1.94
C ARG A 41 -15.90 -8.91 1.10
N PRO A 42 -14.60 -9.20 1.08
CA PRO A 42 -14.10 -10.42 0.43
C PRO A 42 -14.60 -11.67 1.15
N LYS A 43 -14.97 -12.71 0.40
CA LYS A 43 -15.40 -14.02 0.95
C LYS A 43 -14.31 -14.67 1.81
N LYS A 44 -13.05 -14.51 1.42
CA LYS A 44 -11.87 -14.98 2.18
C LYS A 44 -11.05 -13.77 2.62
N GLN A 45 -10.90 -13.57 3.93
CA GLN A 45 -10.15 -12.47 4.52
C GLN A 45 -8.67 -12.81 4.70
N THR A 46 -8.02 -13.32 3.66
CA THR A 46 -6.60 -13.70 3.67
C THR A 46 -5.66 -12.58 3.23
N GLY A 47 -6.18 -11.57 2.54
CA GLY A 47 -5.41 -10.42 2.03
C GLY A 47 -5.53 -9.18 2.91
N LEU A 48 -4.95 -8.07 2.46
CA LEU A 48 -5.02 -6.77 3.14
C LEU A 48 -6.39 -6.10 3.01
N SER A 49 -7.20 -6.48 2.01
CA SER A 49 -8.56 -5.96 1.82
C SER A 49 -9.51 -6.55 2.86
N GLU A 50 -10.15 -5.71 3.65
CA GLU A 50 -11.05 -6.12 4.72
C GLU A 50 -12.49 -5.68 4.50
N PHE A 51 -12.68 -4.43 4.09
CA PHE A 51 -14.01 -3.81 4.00
C PHE A 51 -14.50 -3.61 2.57
N GLY A 52 -13.67 -3.84 1.55
CA GLY A 52 -14.02 -3.61 0.15
C GLY A 52 -14.25 -2.14 -0.22
N MET A 53 -13.75 -1.20 0.59
CA MET A 53 -13.98 0.24 0.40
C MET A 53 -12.74 1.01 -0.08
N GLY A 54 -11.53 0.54 0.21
CA GLY A 54 -10.29 1.31 0.09
C GLY A 54 -10.10 1.99 -1.26
N MET A 55 -10.17 1.24 -2.35
CA MET A 55 -9.98 1.79 -3.71
C MET A 55 -11.03 2.87 -4.03
N LYS A 56 -12.30 2.60 -3.75
CA LYS A 56 -13.41 3.50 -4.07
C LYS A 56 -13.36 4.79 -3.25
N THR A 57 -13.18 4.66 -1.95
CA THR A 57 -13.10 5.82 -1.05
C THR A 57 -11.89 6.69 -1.38
N ALA A 58 -10.73 6.08 -1.62
CA ALA A 58 -9.53 6.82 -2.00
C ALA A 58 -9.72 7.52 -3.35
N ALA A 59 -10.23 6.82 -4.38
CA ALA A 59 -10.44 7.41 -5.69
C ALA A 59 -11.40 8.61 -5.66
N CYS A 60 -12.54 8.49 -4.97
CA CYS A 60 -13.51 9.58 -4.81
C CYS A 60 -12.95 10.75 -3.97
N TRP A 61 -12.06 10.49 -3.02
CA TRP A 61 -11.38 11.55 -2.27
C TRP A 61 -10.43 12.37 -3.15
N PHE A 62 -9.70 11.68 -4.03
CA PHE A 62 -8.67 12.32 -4.85
C PHE A 62 -9.21 12.95 -6.13
N ALA A 63 -10.31 12.43 -6.72
CA ALA A 63 -10.74 12.83 -8.05
C ALA A 63 -12.27 12.76 -8.23
N ASN A 64 -12.79 13.67 -9.06
CA ASN A 64 -14.20 13.66 -9.48
C ASN A 64 -14.45 12.70 -10.64
N LEU A 65 -13.42 12.41 -11.43
CA LEU A 65 -13.49 11.49 -12.56
C LEU A 65 -12.39 10.44 -12.43
N TRP A 66 -12.78 9.16 -12.39
CA TRP A 66 -11.79 8.08 -12.35
C TRP A 66 -12.26 6.84 -13.12
N THR A 67 -11.31 6.05 -13.57
CA THR A 67 -11.56 4.81 -14.30
C THR A 67 -10.73 3.67 -13.69
N VAL A 68 -11.28 2.47 -13.78
CA VAL A 68 -10.56 1.23 -13.49
C VAL A 68 -10.61 0.37 -14.75
N LYS A 69 -9.44 0.15 -15.36
CA LYS A 69 -9.27 -0.79 -16.45
C LYS A 69 -8.54 -2.02 -15.92
N SER A 70 -9.18 -3.17 -15.99
CA SER A 70 -8.60 -4.41 -15.50
C SER A 70 -8.69 -5.52 -16.53
N LYS A 71 -7.63 -6.32 -16.59
CA LYS A 71 -7.50 -7.52 -17.39
C LYS A 71 -7.15 -8.68 -16.47
N ALA A 72 -8.07 -9.59 -16.31
CA ALA A 72 -7.84 -10.77 -15.49
C ALA A 72 -7.06 -11.86 -16.23
N LEU A 73 -6.17 -12.53 -15.53
CA LEU A 73 -5.43 -13.67 -16.04
C LEU A 73 -6.41 -14.78 -16.47
N GLY A 74 -6.22 -15.33 -17.68
CA GLY A 74 -7.05 -16.39 -18.23
C GLY A 74 -8.31 -15.92 -18.98
N GLU A 75 -8.78 -14.69 -18.80
CA GLU A 75 -9.86 -14.10 -19.58
C GLU A 75 -9.32 -13.58 -20.93
N ASP A 76 -10.16 -13.45 -21.94
CA ASP A 76 -9.79 -12.96 -23.29
C ASP A 76 -10.25 -11.52 -23.54
N PHE A 77 -10.67 -10.82 -22.49
CA PHE A 77 -11.09 -9.41 -22.53
C PHE A 77 -10.57 -8.62 -21.36
N ALA A 78 -10.40 -7.32 -21.56
CA ALA A 78 -10.22 -6.34 -20.51
C ALA A 78 -11.52 -5.58 -20.29
N THR A 79 -11.81 -5.20 -19.07
CA THR A 79 -12.97 -4.41 -18.69
C THR A 79 -12.52 -3.06 -18.15
N GLU A 80 -13.24 -2.00 -18.57
CA GLU A 80 -13.04 -0.65 -18.08
C GLU A 80 -14.36 -0.13 -17.48
N ALA A 81 -14.32 0.24 -16.20
CA ALA A 81 -15.41 0.91 -15.50
C ALA A 81 -15.04 2.39 -15.33
N LYS A 82 -15.99 3.29 -15.60
CA LYS A 82 -15.84 4.74 -15.44
C LYS A 82 -16.75 5.25 -14.33
N PHE A 83 -16.19 6.06 -13.47
CA PHE A 83 -16.88 6.73 -12.37
C PHE A 83 -16.77 8.25 -12.59
N ASP A 84 -17.91 8.86 -12.82
CA ASP A 84 -18.08 10.31 -12.94
C ASP A 84 -18.94 10.73 -11.75
N ILE A 85 -18.28 11.25 -10.71
CA ILE A 85 -18.93 11.50 -9.42
C ILE A 85 -20.02 12.54 -9.53
N GLU A 86 -19.78 13.60 -10.33
CA GLU A 86 -20.77 14.64 -10.53
C GLU A 86 -22.02 14.10 -11.23
N LYS A 87 -21.83 13.31 -12.29
CA LYS A 87 -22.93 12.67 -13.02
C LYS A 87 -23.70 11.68 -12.15
N ILE A 88 -23.00 10.80 -11.43
CA ILE A 88 -23.61 9.80 -10.53
C ILE A 88 -24.47 10.50 -9.46
N THR A 89 -23.97 11.58 -8.89
CA THR A 89 -24.65 12.33 -7.82
C THR A 89 -25.89 13.06 -8.36
N LYS A 90 -25.79 13.70 -9.54
CA LYS A 90 -26.91 14.43 -10.15
C LYS A 90 -28.02 13.50 -10.65
N GLU A 91 -27.63 12.42 -11.33
CA GLU A 91 -28.58 11.50 -11.95
C GLU A 91 -29.13 10.45 -10.98
N LYS A 92 -28.57 10.36 -9.75
CA LYS A 92 -28.86 9.31 -8.76
C LYS A 92 -28.82 7.91 -9.39
N ASN A 93 -27.92 7.73 -10.36
CA ASN A 93 -27.78 6.50 -11.12
C ASN A 93 -26.78 5.58 -10.42
N ASP A 94 -27.25 4.45 -9.93
CA ASP A 94 -26.47 3.42 -9.26
C ASP A 94 -25.87 2.38 -10.21
N ARG A 95 -26.14 2.49 -11.52
CA ARG A 95 -25.65 1.54 -12.52
C ARG A 95 -24.35 2.02 -13.14
N LEU A 96 -23.32 1.18 -13.06
CA LEU A 96 -22.05 1.41 -13.73
C LEU A 96 -22.06 0.83 -15.14
N SER A 97 -21.59 1.63 -16.09
CA SER A 97 -21.34 1.15 -17.45
C SER A 97 -19.93 0.58 -17.59
N TYR A 98 -19.82 -0.55 -18.26
CA TYR A 98 -18.55 -1.20 -18.56
C TYR A 98 -18.29 -1.19 -20.06
N LYS A 99 -17.03 -0.92 -20.41
CA LYS A 99 -16.51 -1.16 -21.75
C LYS A 99 -15.62 -2.39 -21.72
N THR A 100 -15.81 -3.29 -22.68
CA THR A 100 -14.95 -4.46 -22.84
C THR A 100 -14.14 -4.36 -24.11
N SER A 101 -12.91 -4.87 -24.09
CA SER A 101 -12.02 -4.95 -25.26
C SER A 101 -11.34 -6.30 -25.29
N LYS A 102 -11.22 -6.93 -26.47
CA LYS A 102 -10.56 -8.23 -26.65
C LYS A 102 -9.07 -8.10 -26.36
N MET A 103 -8.53 -9.03 -25.59
CA MET A 103 -7.14 -9.03 -25.13
C MET A 103 -6.57 -10.45 -25.09
N ASN A 104 -5.24 -10.55 -25.06
CA ASN A 104 -4.56 -11.83 -24.91
C ASN A 104 -4.82 -12.44 -23.52
N LYS A 105 -5.12 -13.76 -23.46
CA LYS A 105 -5.40 -14.50 -22.22
C LYS A 105 -4.24 -14.46 -21.21
N ASN A 106 -3.01 -14.36 -21.67
CA ASN A 106 -1.81 -14.36 -20.80
C ASN A 106 -1.47 -12.99 -20.20
N SER A 107 -2.09 -11.92 -20.69
CA SER A 107 -1.89 -10.59 -20.09
C SER A 107 -2.77 -10.42 -18.84
N HIS A 108 -2.26 -9.71 -17.85
CA HIS A 108 -3.01 -9.38 -16.62
C HIS A 108 -2.46 -8.08 -16.03
N TYR A 109 -3.37 -7.23 -15.59
CA TYR A 109 -3.03 -5.94 -14.97
C TYR A 109 -4.30 -5.27 -14.40
N THR A 110 -4.08 -4.29 -13.54
CA THR A 110 -5.10 -3.29 -13.21
C THR A 110 -4.50 -1.89 -13.37
N ILE A 111 -5.25 -0.99 -13.97
CA ILE A 111 -4.90 0.42 -14.13
C ILE A 111 -6.04 1.24 -13.53
N VAL A 112 -5.71 2.05 -12.52
CA VAL A 112 -6.61 3.05 -11.95
C VAL A 112 -6.14 4.42 -12.41
N THR A 113 -6.99 5.16 -13.12
CA THR A 113 -6.68 6.50 -13.60
C THR A 113 -7.60 7.50 -12.93
N LEU A 114 -7.03 8.48 -12.26
CA LEU A 114 -7.71 9.57 -11.56
C LEU A 114 -7.51 10.85 -12.39
N LYS A 115 -8.61 11.55 -12.70
CA LYS A 115 -8.64 12.81 -13.45
C LYS A 115 -9.52 13.81 -12.70
N ASP A 116 -9.39 15.07 -13.03
CA ASP A 116 -10.09 16.13 -12.31
C ASP A 116 -9.84 16.02 -10.81
N LEU A 117 -8.55 16.18 -10.46
CA LEU A 117 -8.05 15.97 -9.11
C LEU A 117 -8.49 17.08 -8.15
N ASN A 118 -9.05 16.71 -7.03
CA ASN A 118 -9.35 17.62 -5.91
C ASN A 118 -8.07 18.22 -5.32
N HIS A 119 -6.99 17.43 -5.29
CA HIS A 119 -5.68 17.84 -4.80
C HIS A 119 -4.58 17.29 -5.71
N ASN A 120 -3.75 18.19 -6.23
CA ASN A 120 -2.63 17.80 -7.07
C ASN A 120 -1.33 17.80 -6.24
N PRO A 121 -0.64 16.66 -6.07
CA PRO A 121 0.63 16.59 -5.37
C PRO A 121 1.70 17.41 -6.07
N ARG A 122 2.35 18.35 -5.37
CA ARG A 122 3.39 19.23 -5.93
C ARG A 122 4.52 19.47 -4.93
N GLY A 123 5.71 19.73 -5.46
CA GLY A 123 6.88 20.14 -4.68
C GLY A 123 7.20 19.18 -3.52
N LYS A 124 7.39 19.71 -2.32
CA LYS A 124 7.76 18.93 -1.12
C LYS A 124 6.76 17.85 -0.73
N SER A 125 5.49 17.94 -1.17
CA SER A 125 4.48 16.91 -0.89
C SER A 125 4.78 15.60 -1.62
N VAL A 126 5.40 15.67 -2.78
CA VAL A 126 5.78 14.49 -3.58
C VAL A 126 6.78 13.61 -2.83
N GLU A 127 7.83 14.21 -2.26
CA GLU A 127 8.83 13.44 -1.49
C GLU A 127 8.20 12.83 -0.22
N ARG A 128 7.32 13.57 0.46
CA ARG A 128 6.57 13.01 1.61
C ARG A 128 5.69 11.83 1.23
N ILE A 129 5.05 11.88 0.05
CA ILE A 129 4.23 10.78 -0.46
C ILE A 129 5.12 9.56 -0.74
N LYS A 130 6.27 9.74 -1.40
CA LYS A 130 7.22 8.67 -1.67
C LYS A 130 7.73 8.01 -0.40
N ASP A 131 8.15 8.81 0.58
CA ASP A 131 8.62 8.33 1.88
C ASP A 131 7.53 7.58 2.64
N HIS A 132 6.30 8.10 2.61
CA HIS A 132 5.16 7.48 3.27
C HIS A 132 4.81 6.14 2.62
N LEU A 133 4.73 6.07 1.29
CA LEU A 133 4.50 4.82 0.56
C LEU A 133 5.61 3.80 0.85
N ALA A 134 6.87 4.20 0.79
CA ALA A 134 8.00 3.32 1.12
C ALA A 134 7.90 2.79 2.57
N SER A 135 7.51 3.65 3.52
CA SER A 135 7.32 3.27 4.92
C SER A 135 6.15 2.32 5.12
N MET A 136 4.99 2.58 4.50
CA MET A 136 3.81 1.72 4.62
C MET A 136 4.07 0.31 4.10
N TYR A 137 4.75 0.21 2.96
CA TYR A 137 5.00 -1.07 2.29
C TYR A 137 6.37 -1.67 2.58
N ARG A 138 7.12 -1.12 3.58
CA ARG A 138 8.51 -1.52 3.88
C ARG A 138 8.69 -3.01 4.15
N ALA A 139 7.72 -3.67 4.78
CA ALA A 139 7.80 -5.10 5.07
C ALA A 139 7.89 -5.92 3.77
N PHE A 140 7.10 -5.58 2.77
CA PHE A 140 7.09 -6.24 1.46
C PHE A 140 8.27 -5.80 0.57
N ILE A 141 8.64 -4.51 0.63
CA ILE A 141 9.79 -3.97 -0.11
C ILE A 141 11.09 -4.63 0.37
N ASN A 142 11.29 -4.72 1.69
CA ASN A 142 12.50 -5.32 2.27
C ASN A 142 12.61 -6.84 2.01
N LYS A 143 11.49 -7.54 1.91
CA LYS A 143 11.43 -8.95 1.49
C LYS A 143 11.53 -9.15 -0.03
N ASN A 144 11.63 -8.06 -0.81
CA ASN A 144 11.64 -8.08 -2.27
C ASN A 144 10.37 -8.70 -2.91
N GLU A 145 9.25 -8.67 -2.21
CA GLU A 145 7.95 -9.18 -2.66
C GLU A 145 7.21 -8.18 -3.56
N ILE A 146 7.45 -6.88 -3.33
CA ILE A 146 6.82 -5.78 -4.06
C ILE A 146 7.87 -4.79 -4.58
N GLU A 147 7.60 -4.22 -5.74
CA GLU A 147 8.34 -3.12 -6.34
C GLU A 147 7.36 -1.97 -6.62
N ILE A 148 7.61 -0.81 -6.03
CA ILE A 148 6.80 0.39 -6.24
C ILE A 148 7.67 1.44 -6.89
N ARG A 149 7.18 2.01 -8.00
CA ARG A 149 7.81 3.15 -8.68
C ARG A 149 6.89 4.36 -8.67
N TYR A 150 7.46 5.51 -8.48
CA TYR A 150 6.78 6.79 -8.59
C TYR A 150 7.46 7.64 -9.68
N ASN A 151 6.74 7.94 -10.75
CA ASN A 151 7.29 8.56 -11.96
C ASN A 151 8.63 7.92 -12.41
N GLY A 152 8.63 6.57 -12.49
CA GLY A 152 9.79 5.79 -12.89
C GLY A 152 10.83 5.56 -11.78
N SER A 153 10.85 6.36 -10.71
CA SER A 153 11.80 6.23 -9.60
C SER A 153 11.38 5.11 -8.64
N LEU A 154 12.25 4.13 -8.43
CA LEU A 154 12.02 3.01 -7.51
C LEU A 154 12.00 3.51 -6.06
N LEU A 155 10.92 3.20 -5.34
CA LEU A 155 10.80 3.51 -3.92
C LEU A 155 11.62 2.49 -3.09
N ARG A 156 12.40 3.01 -2.16
CA ARG A 156 13.23 2.23 -1.23
C ARG A 156 12.98 2.71 0.18
N TYR A 157 12.84 1.80 1.11
CA TYR A 157 12.76 2.14 2.52
C TYR A 157 14.16 2.06 3.15
N LYS A 158 14.59 3.15 3.77
CA LYS A 158 15.79 3.16 4.63
C LYS A 158 15.35 2.82 6.05
N ASN A 159 15.87 1.72 6.59
CA ASN A 159 15.65 1.41 8.00
C ASN A 159 16.17 2.56 8.86
N LEU A 160 15.41 2.92 9.88
CA LEU A 160 15.82 3.93 10.82
C LEU A 160 17.08 3.45 11.58
N PRO A 161 18.14 4.26 11.65
CA PRO A 161 19.30 3.90 12.44
C PRO A 161 18.91 3.79 13.92
N VAL A 162 19.29 2.68 14.53
CA VAL A 162 19.10 2.45 15.96
C VAL A 162 20.28 3.02 16.72
N LEU A 163 20.00 3.72 17.81
CA LEU A 163 21.03 4.31 18.67
C LEU A 163 22.04 3.25 19.13
N LYS A 164 23.31 3.56 18.97
CA LYS A 164 24.45 2.82 19.52
C LYS A 164 25.18 3.70 20.52
N ALA A 165 24.92 3.50 21.79
CA ALA A 165 25.51 4.27 22.86
C ALA A 165 25.86 3.36 24.04
N PRO A 166 26.79 3.77 24.94
CA PRO A 166 26.99 3.09 26.20
C PRO A 166 25.73 3.05 27.05
N SER A 167 25.65 2.09 27.97
CA SER A 167 24.61 2.14 29.01
C SER A 167 25.00 3.21 30.05
N TYR A 168 23.99 3.87 30.62
CA TYR A 168 24.23 4.79 31.74
C TYR A 168 24.93 4.12 32.94
N LYS A 169 24.79 2.78 33.05
CA LYS A 169 25.50 1.98 34.07
C LYS A 169 26.99 1.71 33.75
N ASP A 170 27.39 1.94 32.50
CA ASP A 170 28.74 1.73 32.00
C ASP A 170 29.50 3.09 31.88
N LEU A 171 28.90 4.17 32.41
CA LEU A 171 29.46 5.54 32.39
C LEU A 171 30.17 5.91 33.72
N ASP A 172 30.81 4.95 34.39
CA ASP A 172 31.72 5.28 35.48
C ASP A 172 32.90 6.07 34.91
N ASP A 173 33.28 7.16 35.60
CA ASP A 173 34.28 8.15 35.16
C ASP A 173 35.67 7.60 34.81
N GLU A 174 35.95 6.33 35.11
CA GLU A 174 37.22 5.64 34.88
C GLU A 174 37.28 4.84 33.57
N VAL A 175 36.17 4.68 32.82
CA VAL A 175 36.15 3.85 31.60
C VAL A 175 36.41 4.68 30.34
N ILE A 176 37.66 4.67 29.90
CA ILE A 176 38.13 5.29 28.64
C ILE A 176 37.60 4.59 27.41
N ASN A 177 36.49 4.53 26.95
CA ASN A 177 35.83 3.82 25.86
C ASN A 177 34.77 2.80 26.32
N PRO A 178 33.65 3.24 26.88
CA PRO A 178 32.61 2.34 27.32
C PRO A 178 32.00 1.59 26.12
N LYS A 179 31.74 0.30 26.32
CA LYS A 179 31.17 -0.58 25.27
C LYS A 179 29.82 -0.07 24.77
N LYS A 180 29.76 0.32 23.50
CA LYS A 180 28.51 0.75 22.88
C LYS A 180 27.54 -0.44 22.71
N ARG A 181 26.32 -0.28 23.17
CA ARG A 181 25.23 -1.23 23.02
C ARG A 181 24.23 -0.71 21.96
N THR A 182 23.58 -1.62 21.22
CA THR A 182 22.46 -1.27 20.34
C THR A 182 21.19 -1.19 21.19
N TRP A 183 20.58 -0.03 21.25
CA TRP A 183 19.38 0.24 22.05
C TRP A 183 18.13 -0.29 21.33
N LEU A 184 18.01 -1.63 21.30
CA LEU A 184 16.92 -2.37 20.70
C LEU A 184 16.53 -3.54 21.60
N LYS A 185 15.25 -3.69 21.89
CA LYS A 185 14.66 -4.81 22.61
C LYS A 185 13.66 -5.52 21.74
N LYS A 186 13.90 -6.78 21.42
CA LYS A 186 12.95 -7.65 20.72
C LYS A 186 11.94 -8.21 21.72
N PHE A 187 10.71 -8.44 21.24
CA PHE A 187 9.65 -9.13 21.97
C PHE A 187 8.90 -10.08 21.04
N ASP A 188 8.45 -11.17 21.62
CA ASP A 188 7.61 -12.18 20.99
C ASP A 188 6.75 -12.79 22.09
N PHE A 189 5.43 -12.59 21.99
CA PHE A 189 4.51 -13.14 23.00
C PHE A 189 3.18 -13.53 22.38
N ASN A 190 2.49 -14.46 23.06
CA ASN A 190 1.17 -14.90 22.69
C ASN A 190 0.14 -14.37 23.68
N PHE A 191 -1.03 -14.06 23.19
CA PHE A 191 -2.20 -13.72 23.99
C PHE A 191 -3.45 -14.33 23.39
N THR A 192 -4.51 -14.44 24.20
CA THR A 192 -5.80 -15.01 23.77
C THR A 192 -6.86 -13.92 23.77
N ILE A 193 -7.56 -13.80 22.64
CA ILE A 193 -8.70 -12.91 22.48
C ILE A 193 -9.86 -13.69 21.84
N ASN A 194 -11.05 -13.62 22.43
CA ASN A 194 -12.23 -14.37 21.95
C ASN A 194 -11.91 -15.86 21.69
N ASN A 195 -11.26 -16.52 22.65
CA ASN A 195 -10.81 -17.92 22.59
C ASN A 195 -9.88 -18.26 21.41
N LYS A 196 -9.28 -17.26 20.77
CA LYS A 196 -8.30 -17.45 19.69
C LYS A 196 -6.93 -16.98 20.12
N ARG A 197 -5.94 -17.89 20.11
CA ARG A 197 -4.55 -17.56 20.37
C ARG A 197 -4.01 -16.67 19.24
N ARG A 198 -3.33 -15.60 19.62
CA ARG A 198 -2.67 -14.65 18.73
C ARG A 198 -1.23 -14.50 19.15
N ASN A 199 -0.35 -14.30 18.16
CA ASN A 199 1.04 -13.98 18.38
C ASN A 199 1.30 -12.52 18.01
N VAL A 200 2.11 -11.84 18.83
CA VAL A 200 2.64 -10.50 18.55
C VAL A 200 4.14 -10.55 18.73
N TRP A 201 4.85 -10.17 17.72
CA TRP A 201 6.31 -10.05 17.74
C TRP A 201 6.76 -8.72 17.17
N GLY A 202 7.94 -8.28 17.60
CA GLY A 202 8.46 -7.02 17.14
C GLY A 202 9.66 -6.57 17.92
N TYR A 203 9.94 -5.28 17.87
CA TYR A 203 10.99 -4.67 18.67
C TYR A 203 10.64 -3.24 19.05
N ALA A 204 11.14 -2.82 20.20
CA ALA A 204 11.22 -1.43 20.62
C ALA A 204 12.67 -0.97 20.46
N ALA A 205 12.88 0.22 19.91
CA ALA A 205 14.23 0.75 19.70
C ALA A 205 14.27 2.24 19.95
N ILE A 206 15.41 2.75 20.38
CA ILE A 206 15.70 4.18 20.40
C ILE A 206 16.33 4.55 19.07
N ALA A 207 15.75 5.49 18.37
CA ALA A 207 16.30 6.00 17.12
C ALA A 207 17.51 6.88 17.39
N ASP A 208 18.47 6.88 16.47
CA ASP A 208 19.62 7.77 16.50
C ASP A 208 19.17 9.24 16.48
N PRO A 209 19.87 10.16 17.16
CA PRO A 209 19.52 11.58 17.22
C PRO A 209 19.28 12.20 15.85
N GLY A 210 18.31 13.14 15.79
CA GLY A 210 17.91 13.81 14.55
C GLY A 210 16.83 13.09 13.75
N ASN A 211 16.39 11.91 14.16
CA ASN A 211 15.29 11.20 13.50
C ASN A 211 13.92 11.68 13.99
N LYS A 212 13.11 12.20 13.07
CA LYS A 212 11.78 12.76 13.37
C LYS A 212 10.63 11.75 13.35
N ASN A 213 10.91 10.49 13.03
CA ASN A 213 9.88 9.46 12.80
C ASN A 213 9.71 8.53 14.01
N ALA A 214 9.70 9.10 15.22
CA ALA A 214 9.35 8.36 16.42
C ALA A 214 7.86 7.99 16.42
N GLY A 215 7.52 6.78 16.88
CA GLY A 215 6.15 6.33 16.99
C GLY A 215 5.99 4.83 16.84
N PHE A 216 4.74 4.38 16.82
CA PHE A 216 4.40 2.99 16.64
C PHE A 216 4.17 2.68 15.15
N ALA A 217 4.66 1.52 14.73
CA ALA A 217 4.36 0.97 13.42
C ALA A 217 3.81 -0.45 13.59
N VAL A 218 2.54 -0.62 13.30
CA VAL A 218 1.84 -1.89 13.44
C VAL A 218 1.63 -2.51 12.06
N PHE A 219 2.05 -3.76 11.90
CA PHE A 219 1.85 -4.56 10.69
C PHE A 219 0.91 -5.70 11.00
N ARG A 220 0.04 -6.02 10.05
CA ARG A 220 -0.95 -7.08 10.17
C ARG A 220 -0.83 -8.02 8.98
N ARG A 221 -0.83 -9.34 9.25
CA ARG A 221 -0.79 -10.38 8.21
C ARG A 221 0.46 -10.31 7.32
N ASN A 222 1.61 -10.08 7.91
CA ASN A 222 2.93 -10.10 7.25
C ASN A 222 3.58 -11.47 7.34
#